data_ab9f323e1d2f3938446bcb2ef7cfa4b6
#
_entry.id   ab9f323e1d2f3938446bcb2ef7cfa4b6
#
_cell.length_a   1.000
_cell.length_b   1.000
_cell.length_c   1.000
_cell.angle_alpha   90.00
_cell.angle_beta   90.00
_cell.angle_gamma   90.00
#
_symmetry.space_group_name_H-M   'P 1'
#
loop_
_entity.id
_entity.type
_entity.pdbx_description
1 polymer ?
#
loop_
_entity_poly.entity_id
_entity_poly.type
_entity_poly.pdbx_seq_one_letter_code
_entity_poly.pdbx_strand_id
1 'polypeptide(L)'
;MLSINHENRHQKSKRFFKTCAFISPLLFIANLVQAQVLPLYLNISTDITKSINLEYLIYEPDDYHPSEGKPLLLFLTSDDFAGDINQLRNVGPPAEVEGGMALDYFIAAPLLPGDVLWDTEALLELLNHIQTTYHIESSKIWLTGLGDRGGWGAWELALLHPEIFTKFAPIASSPGTNVWSINEMSTWIFHGAQDEMVPVEDAEIMYYELNWDDVDVQLTVFDSLGHDIGDTVYTDPDFYEWLTGEAPQYGSGTTTPSSRNLDAVITKPIDDDYLLYIPEDYEGGVRDWPLVVYLHGSGSAIWDLEAIRDGGPPELFEEGMDSDFILLCPQLHDDVHWDIDRIHALTMQIMDSYRVDASRVYLTGLSRGGFGAWEFGVSYPELFAAIIPISARDVAGVERLVNNAVWIFHGDQDTGVPWQGSQLAYNRLSAVGGDVHFTLYAGVGHWAWEPAYATEGLWTWILNQENEFVSVAESEPGLPGRLTLDQNYPNPFNPQTTLQYQLPEAQEVSVVIYNIQGQEIVTLDVGYKLAGRHSLDWDASDQRGELVSTGVYFCHLVAGENSLTMKMIYLK
;
A
#
# COMPACT_ATOMS: atom_id res chain seq x y z
N MET A 1 41.17 14.47 -17.01
CA MET A 1 42.17 13.40 -17.06
C MET A 1 42.58 13.06 -15.65
N LEU A 2 41.96 12.06 -15.09
CA LEU A 2 42.52 11.20 -14.03
C LEU A 2 41.51 10.03 -13.87
N SER A 3 41.86 8.94 -14.51
CA SER A 3 41.20 7.64 -14.38
C SER A 3 41.49 7.08 -13.01
N ILE A 4 40.43 6.75 -12.24
CA ILE A 4 40.55 5.94 -11.03
C ILE A 4 39.97 4.58 -11.34
N ASN A 5 40.86 3.59 -11.39
CA ASN A 5 40.58 2.18 -11.54
C ASN A 5 39.74 1.66 -10.37
N HIS A 6 38.59 1.08 -10.68
CA HIS A 6 37.86 0.18 -9.81
C HIS A 6 38.48 -1.22 -9.89
N GLU A 7 39.42 -1.51 -9.01
CA GLU A 7 39.78 -2.89 -8.66
C GLU A 7 40.33 -2.92 -7.23
N ASN A 8 39.82 -3.90 -6.43
CA ASN A 8 40.29 -4.29 -5.11
C ASN A 8 39.67 -3.60 -3.87
N ARG A 9 38.48 -4.03 -3.50
CA ARG A 9 38.03 -4.03 -2.10
C ARG A 9 37.30 -5.32 -1.66
N HIS A 10 37.75 -6.47 -2.10
CA HIS A 10 37.38 -7.75 -1.48
C HIS A 10 38.63 -8.40 -0.88
N GLN A 11 39.01 -7.95 0.29
CA GLN A 11 39.89 -8.67 1.22
C GLN A 11 40.35 -7.72 2.34
N LYS A 12 39.62 -7.67 3.46
CA LYS A 12 40.15 -7.32 4.79
C LYS A 12 39.02 -7.18 5.83
N SER A 13 38.52 -8.27 6.33
CA SER A 13 38.08 -8.36 7.72
C SER A 13 38.20 -9.79 8.29
N LYS A 14 39.36 -10.37 8.16
CA LYS A 14 39.75 -11.54 9.01
C LYS A 14 41.06 -11.20 9.63
N ARG A 15 41.06 -10.75 10.89
CA ARG A 15 42.14 -10.86 11.90
C ARG A 15 41.91 -9.86 13.00
N PHE A 16 41.48 -10.37 14.19
CA PHE A 16 42.22 -10.13 15.44
C PHE A 16 41.46 -10.83 16.59
N PHE A 17 41.77 -12.10 16.81
CA PHE A 17 41.73 -12.63 18.16
C PHE A 17 43.10 -13.26 18.47
N LYS A 18 43.83 -12.63 19.40
CA LYS A 18 45.07 -13.14 19.95
C LYS A 18 44.78 -14.08 21.11
N THR A 19 45.27 -15.30 20.92
CA THR A 19 45.59 -16.36 21.87
C THR A 19 45.92 -15.91 23.27
N CYS A 20 45.18 -16.41 24.27
CA CYS A 20 45.72 -16.73 25.61
C CYS A 20 45.40 -18.20 25.90
N ALA A 21 46.46 -19.02 25.93
CA ALA A 21 46.40 -20.41 26.33
C ALA A 21 46.32 -20.53 27.87
N PHE A 22 45.31 -21.25 28.37
CA PHE A 22 45.36 -21.93 29.65
C PHE A 22 44.83 -23.35 29.51
N ILE A 23 45.58 -24.28 30.08
CA ILE A 23 45.48 -25.73 29.95
C ILE A 23 44.47 -26.29 30.95
N SER A 24 43.61 -27.22 30.46
CA SER A 24 43.00 -28.36 31.18
C SER A 24 41.62 -28.15 31.85
N PRO A 25 40.75 -29.17 31.96
CA PRO A 25 40.78 -30.53 31.43
C PRO A 25 39.59 -30.92 30.54
N LEU A 26 39.71 -32.06 29.88
CA LEU A 26 38.71 -32.73 29.03
C LEU A 26 37.29 -32.70 29.63
N LEU A 27 36.43 -31.91 29.06
CA LEU A 27 34.99 -32.14 29.03
C LEU A 27 34.66 -32.49 27.59
N PHE A 28 34.11 -33.66 27.35
CA PHE A 28 33.40 -34.01 26.13
C PHE A 28 32.21 -33.05 26.00
N ILE A 29 32.37 -31.95 25.28
CA ILE A 29 31.26 -31.20 24.75
C ILE A 29 30.89 -31.96 23.49
N ALA A 30 29.80 -32.73 23.57
CA ALA A 30 29.07 -33.10 22.37
C ALA A 30 28.71 -31.78 21.66
N ASN A 31 29.39 -31.46 20.58
CA ASN A 31 28.86 -30.51 19.61
C ASN A 31 27.56 -31.11 19.10
N LEU A 32 26.44 -30.73 19.69
CA LEU A 32 25.16 -30.73 18.98
C LEU A 32 25.41 -29.76 17.82
N VAL A 33 25.73 -30.31 16.66
CA VAL A 33 25.53 -29.61 15.40
C VAL A 33 24.03 -29.43 15.31
N GLN A 34 23.56 -28.25 15.69
CA GLN A 34 22.18 -27.86 15.45
C GLN A 34 22.00 -27.94 13.94
N ALA A 35 21.03 -28.72 13.48
CA ALA A 35 20.78 -28.84 12.05
C ALA A 35 20.43 -27.44 11.51
N GLN A 36 21.13 -27.01 10.49
CA GLN A 36 20.81 -25.77 9.82
C GLN A 36 19.47 -25.94 9.08
N VAL A 37 18.50 -25.09 9.39
CA VAL A 37 17.25 -25.01 8.61
C VAL A 37 17.59 -24.30 7.30
N LEU A 38 17.58 -25.05 6.20
CA LEU A 38 17.83 -24.51 4.87
C LEU A 38 16.50 -24.15 4.19
N PRO A 39 16.46 -23.07 3.40
CA PRO A 39 15.25 -22.67 2.68
C PRO A 39 14.89 -23.65 1.57
N LEU A 40 13.60 -23.72 1.28
CA LEU A 40 13.09 -24.22 0.00
C LEU A 40 13.14 -23.06 -1.01
N TYR A 41 13.64 -23.34 -2.22
CA TYR A 41 13.63 -22.42 -3.35
C TYR A 41 12.40 -22.71 -4.18
N LEU A 42 11.47 -21.81 -4.21
CA LEU A 42 10.15 -22.02 -4.79
C LEU A 42 9.80 -20.85 -5.73
N ASN A 43 8.85 -21.09 -6.60
CA ASN A 43 8.30 -20.10 -7.52
C ASN A 43 6.77 -20.15 -7.47
N ILE A 44 6.14 -18.98 -7.53
CA ILE A 44 4.71 -18.85 -7.80
C ILE A 44 4.53 -18.41 -9.26
N SER A 45 3.78 -19.17 -10.04
CA SER A 45 3.41 -18.81 -11.42
C SER A 45 1.91 -18.95 -11.56
N THR A 46 1.21 -17.81 -11.57
CA THR A 46 -0.26 -17.75 -11.63
C THR A 46 -0.70 -16.39 -12.17
N ASP A 47 -1.97 -16.30 -12.53
CA ASP A 47 -2.61 -15.02 -12.84
C ASP A 47 -3.48 -14.58 -11.67
N ILE A 48 -3.37 -13.32 -11.28
CA ILE A 48 -4.34 -12.68 -10.40
C ILE A 48 -5.31 -11.85 -11.21
N THR A 49 -6.56 -11.85 -10.80
CA THR A 49 -7.61 -11.05 -11.43
C THR A 49 -8.10 -10.02 -10.43
N LYS A 50 -8.12 -8.76 -10.85
CA LYS A 50 -8.52 -7.62 -10.04
C LYS A 50 -9.66 -6.87 -10.72
N SER A 51 -10.74 -6.66 -9.97
CA SER A 51 -11.85 -5.80 -10.41
C SER A 51 -11.57 -4.36 -10.03
N ILE A 52 -11.66 -3.48 -11.01
CA ILE A 52 -11.50 -2.03 -10.83
C ILE A 52 -12.88 -1.40 -10.93
N ASN A 53 -13.24 -0.64 -9.90
CA ASN A 53 -14.40 0.23 -9.91
C ASN A 53 -13.93 1.60 -9.40
N LEU A 54 -13.78 2.56 -10.33
CA LEU A 54 -13.19 3.87 -10.03
C LEU A 54 -14.07 4.98 -10.60
N GLU A 55 -14.65 5.77 -9.71
CA GLU A 55 -15.39 6.98 -10.09
C GLU A 55 -14.42 8.13 -10.37
N TYR A 56 -14.66 8.91 -11.42
CA TYR A 56 -13.83 10.06 -11.75
C TYR A 56 -14.61 11.20 -12.41
N LEU A 57 -14.14 12.42 -12.20
CA LEU A 57 -14.56 13.59 -12.99
C LEU A 57 -13.64 13.72 -14.20
N ILE A 58 -14.23 14.01 -15.35
CA ILE A 58 -13.51 14.43 -16.55
C ILE A 58 -14.00 15.80 -17.00
N TYR A 59 -13.07 16.76 -17.11
CA TYR A 59 -13.27 18.07 -17.68
C TYR A 59 -12.76 18.04 -19.12
N GLU A 60 -13.63 18.33 -20.07
CA GLU A 60 -13.29 18.36 -21.49
C GLU A 60 -13.06 19.82 -21.91
N PRO A 61 -12.00 20.14 -22.70
CA PRO A 61 -11.81 21.49 -23.24
C PRO A 61 -13.03 21.95 -24.05
N ASP A 62 -13.42 23.22 -23.92
CA ASP A 62 -14.60 23.77 -24.58
C ASP A 62 -14.56 23.66 -26.13
N ASP A 63 -13.34 23.69 -26.69
CA ASP A 63 -13.09 23.59 -28.13
C ASP A 63 -12.66 22.19 -28.59
N TYR A 64 -12.79 21.17 -27.71
CA TYR A 64 -12.35 19.82 -28.05
C TYR A 64 -13.04 19.27 -29.30
N HIS A 65 -12.23 18.79 -30.22
CA HIS A 65 -12.68 18.05 -31.39
C HIS A 65 -11.89 16.73 -31.51
N PRO A 66 -12.57 15.59 -31.73
CA PRO A 66 -11.90 14.26 -31.74
C PRO A 66 -10.80 14.09 -32.80
N SER A 67 -10.69 14.99 -33.79
CA SER A 67 -9.60 14.97 -34.78
C SER A 67 -8.32 15.63 -34.28
N GLU A 68 -8.35 16.35 -33.16
CA GLU A 68 -7.23 17.10 -32.61
C GLU A 68 -6.88 16.55 -31.24
N GLY A 69 -5.62 16.14 -31.05
CA GLY A 69 -5.14 15.72 -29.75
C GLY A 69 -5.05 16.90 -28.77
N LYS A 70 -5.48 16.70 -27.54
CA LYS A 70 -5.33 17.67 -26.45
C LYS A 70 -4.51 17.06 -25.31
N PRO A 71 -3.78 17.88 -24.53
CA PRO A 71 -3.08 17.40 -23.32
C PRO A 71 -4.05 16.85 -22.28
N LEU A 72 -3.51 16.07 -21.32
CA LEU A 72 -4.25 15.54 -20.17
C LEU A 72 -3.50 15.85 -18.89
N LEU A 73 -4.19 16.39 -17.89
CA LEU A 73 -3.73 16.47 -16.51
C LEU A 73 -4.48 15.42 -15.68
N LEU A 74 -3.72 14.50 -15.07
CA LEU A 74 -4.24 13.61 -14.02
C LEU A 74 -4.01 14.28 -12.67
N PHE A 75 -5.08 14.47 -11.90
CA PHE A 75 -5.05 15.06 -10.57
C PHE A 75 -5.48 14.07 -9.51
N LEU A 76 -4.59 13.77 -8.55
CA LEU A 76 -4.84 12.89 -7.42
C LEU A 76 -4.94 13.69 -6.13
N THR A 77 -5.91 13.36 -5.28
CA THR A 77 -6.12 14.00 -3.98
C THR A 77 -6.03 12.98 -2.85
N SER A 78 -5.79 13.48 -1.63
CA SER A 78 -5.74 12.66 -0.41
C SER A 78 -7.11 12.35 0.17
N ASP A 79 -8.14 13.11 -0.21
CA ASP A 79 -9.47 12.98 0.35
C ASP A 79 -10.33 11.99 -0.43
N ASP A 80 -11.07 11.17 0.29
CA ASP A 80 -12.11 10.28 -0.26
C ASP A 80 -13.48 10.98 -0.33
N PHE A 81 -13.60 12.17 0.30
CA PHE A 81 -14.84 12.96 0.39
C PHE A 81 -16.07 12.16 0.82
N ALA A 82 -15.87 11.12 1.61
CA ALA A 82 -16.91 10.17 2.01
C ALA A 82 -17.72 9.60 0.81
N GLY A 83 -17.04 9.42 -0.32
CA GLY A 83 -17.63 8.90 -1.55
C GLY A 83 -18.40 9.94 -2.38
N ASP A 84 -18.38 11.22 -2.04
CA ASP A 84 -19.06 12.27 -2.84
C ASP A 84 -18.11 12.88 -3.87
N ILE A 85 -18.13 12.36 -5.08
CA ILE A 85 -17.31 12.82 -6.20
C ILE A 85 -17.48 14.32 -6.52
N ASN A 86 -18.61 14.93 -6.17
CA ASN A 86 -18.81 16.35 -6.43
C ASN A 86 -17.93 17.26 -5.59
N GLN A 87 -17.38 16.76 -4.48
CA GLN A 87 -16.44 17.52 -3.65
C GLN A 87 -15.11 17.76 -4.37
N LEU A 88 -14.71 16.88 -5.30
CA LEU A 88 -13.52 17.09 -6.16
C LEU A 88 -13.58 18.40 -6.94
N ARG A 89 -14.78 18.94 -7.23
CA ARG A 89 -14.97 20.22 -7.92
C ARG A 89 -14.49 21.42 -7.11
N ASN A 90 -14.28 21.25 -5.81
CA ASN A 90 -13.91 22.32 -4.88
C ASN A 90 -12.41 22.29 -4.52
N VAL A 91 -11.62 21.41 -5.14
CA VAL A 91 -10.23 21.17 -4.76
C VAL A 91 -9.33 21.17 -6.01
N GLY A 92 -8.16 21.78 -5.88
CA GLY A 92 -7.12 21.73 -6.89
C GLY A 92 -7.49 22.30 -8.25
N PRO A 93 -6.95 21.77 -9.36
CA PRO A 93 -7.24 22.24 -10.71
C PRO A 93 -8.74 22.23 -11.07
N PRO A 94 -9.55 21.24 -10.65
CA PRO A 94 -11.01 21.32 -10.78
C PRO A 94 -11.63 22.61 -10.23
N ALA A 95 -11.22 23.06 -9.03
CA ALA A 95 -11.76 24.28 -8.42
C ALA A 95 -11.48 25.54 -9.24
N GLU A 96 -10.31 25.62 -9.87
CA GLU A 96 -9.95 26.74 -10.75
C GLU A 96 -10.81 26.78 -12.01
N VAL A 97 -11.15 25.62 -12.59
CA VAL A 97 -12.07 25.53 -13.72
C VAL A 97 -13.48 25.98 -13.31
N GLU A 98 -13.97 25.54 -12.16
CA GLU A 98 -15.24 26.00 -11.59
C GLU A 98 -15.22 27.49 -11.28
N GLY A 99 -14.05 28.04 -10.96
CA GLY A 99 -13.78 29.48 -10.77
C GLY A 99 -13.73 30.29 -12.08
N GLY A 100 -13.82 29.65 -13.24
CA GLY A 100 -13.87 30.29 -14.55
C GLY A 100 -12.54 30.26 -15.32
N MET A 101 -11.57 29.44 -14.92
CA MET A 101 -10.36 29.21 -15.72
C MET A 101 -10.75 28.51 -17.03
N ALA A 102 -10.32 29.10 -18.14
CA ALA A 102 -10.53 28.50 -19.47
C ALA A 102 -9.62 27.28 -19.65
N LEU A 103 -10.17 26.22 -20.17
CA LEU A 103 -9.50 24.92 -20.26
C LEU A 103 -9.14 24.58 -21.72
N ASP A 104 -7.87 24.35 -21.99
CA ASP A 104 -7.35 23.88 -23.30
C ASP A 104 -6.75 22.47 -23.22
N TYR A 105 -6.98 21.78 -22.14
CA TYR A 105 -6.53 20.41 -21.87
C TYR A 105 -7.59 19.65 -21.07
N PHE A 106 -7.52 18.32 -21.07
CA PHE A 106 -8.38 17.51 -20.22
C PHE A 106 -7.88 17.52 -18.75
N ILE A 107 -8.81 17.52 -17.81
CA ILE A 107 -8.48 17.16 -16.41
C ILE A 107 -9.26 15.90 -16.06
N ALA A 108 -8.53 14.88 -15.63
CA ALA A 108 -9.10 13.69 -15.01
C ALA A 108 -8.81 13.73 -13.51
N ALA A 109 -9.87 13.68 -12.71
CA ALA A 109 -9.80 13.68 -11.26
C ALA A 109 -10.56 12.46 -10.72
N PRO A 110 -9.87 11.32 -10.48
CA PRO A 110 -10.50 10.17 -9.86
C PRO A 110 -10.77 10.43 -8.38
N LEU A 111 -11.83 9.77 -7.87
CA LEU A 111 -12.17 9.77 -6.45
C LEU A 111 -11.43 8.63 -5.76
N LEU A 112 -10.70 8.93 -4.70
CA LEU A 112 -10.05 7.91 -3.89
C LEU A 112 -11.11 6.98 -3.25
N PRO A 113 -11.08 5.66 -3.47
CA PRO A 113 -12.11 4.77 -2.98
C PRO A 113 -11.95 4.48 -1.48
N GLY A 114 -12.44 5.38 -0.64
CA GLY A 114 -12.38 5.26 0.82
C GLY A 114 -11.01 5.61 1.40
N ASP A 115 -10.74 5.16 2.62
CA ASP A 115 -9.51 5.46 3.36
C ASP A 115 -8.39 4.45 3.03
N VAL A 116 -7.98 4.42 1.76
CA VAL A 116 -6.96 3.50 1.21
C VAL A 116 -5.84 4.25 0.52
N LEU A 117 -4.81 3.55 0.08
CA LEU A 117 -3.80 4.07 -0.84
C LEU A 117 -4.31 4.06 -2.28
N TRP A 118 -3.73 4.89 -3.14
CA TRP A 118 -4.02 4.84 -4.56
C TRP A 118 -3.52 3.53 -5.17
N ASP A 119 -4.39 2.91 -5.93
CA ASP A 119 -4.10 1.72 -6.70
C ASP A 119 -3.51 2.12 -8.06
N THR A 120 -2.22 1.90 -8.24
CA THR A 120 -1.49 2.31 -9.45
C THR A 120 -2.03 1.64 -10.71
N GLU A 121 -2.45 0.39 -10.62
CA GLU A 121 -3.00 -0.34 -11.76
C GLU A 121 -4.40 0.17 -12.16
N ALA A 122 -5.21 0.57 -11.15
CA ALA A 122 -6.47 1.22 -11.41
C ALA A 122 -6.29 2.59 -12.09
N LEU A 123 -5.26 3.35 -11.70
CA LEU A 123 -4.91 4.62 -12.34
C LEU A 123 -4.39 4.42 -13.77
N LEU A 124 -3.60 3.39 -14.03
CA LEU A 124 -3.15 3.04 -15.38
C LEU A 124 -4.31 2.65 -16.28
N GLU A 125 -5.22 1.84 -15.78
CA GLU A 125 -6.41 1.46 -16.57
C GLU A 125 -7.31 2.67 -16.81
N LEU A 126 -7.43 3.61 -15.85
CA LEU A 126 -8.11 4.88 -16.07
C LEU A 126 -7.44 5.69 -17.20
N LEU A 127 -6.12 5.83 -17.18
CA LEU A 127 -5.38 6.53 -18.24
C LEU A 127 -5.58 5.85 -19.61
N ASN A 128 -5.51 4.53 -19.68
CA ASN A 128 -5.78 3.75 -20.89
C ASN A 128 -7.22 3.97 -21.39
N HIS A 129 -8.19 3.92 -20.49
CA HIS A 129 -9.59 4.18 -20.81
C HIS A 129 -9.80 5.59 -21.38
N ILE A 130 -9.19 6.62 -20.77
CA ILE A 130 -9.29 8.00 -21.23
C ILE A 130 -8.63 8.15 -22.60
N GLN A 131 -7.43 7.62 -22.81
CA GLN A 131 -6.72 7.67 -24.09
C GLN A 131 -7.44 6.91 -25.22
N THR A 132 -8.19 5.87 -24.90
CA THR A 132 -9.00 5.15 -25.89
C THR A 132 -10.33 5.84 -26.20
N THR A 133 -10.86 6.62 -25.25
CA THR A 133 -12.13 7.34 -25.37
C THR A 133 -11.95 8.71 -26.04
N TYR A 134 -10.86 9.38 -25.74
CA TYR A 134 -10.55 10.73 -26.21
C TYR A 134 -9.22 10.74 -26.98
N HIS A 135 -9.07 11.70 -27.89
CA HIS A 135 -7.80 11.91 -28.57
C HIS A 135 -6.85 12.71 -27.70
N ILE A 136 -6.14 12.02 -26.81
CA ILE A 136 -5.12 12.61 -25.93
C ILE A 136 -3.77 12.68 -26.67
N GLU A 137 -3.09 13.81 -26.56
CA GLU A 137 -1.72 13.98 -27.03
C GLU A 137 -0.75 13.26 -26.09
N SER A 138 -0.29 12.06 -26.44
CA SER A 138 0.52 11.19 -25.60
C SER A 138 1.85 11.81 -25.15
N SER A 139 2.33 12.84 -25.86
CA SER A 139 3.53 13.61 -25.48
C SER A 139 3.22 14.72 -24.47
N LYS A 140 1.98 14.87 -24.02
CA LYS A 140 1.54 15.92 -23.08
C LYS A 140 0.55 15.34 -22.07
N ILE A 141 0.98 14.35 -21.35
CA ILE A 141 0.29 13.83 -20.17
C ILE A 141 1.04 14.33 -18.96
N TRP A 142 0.31 14.99 -18.06
CA TRP A 142 0.83 15.63 -16.86
C TRP A 142 0.21 15.02 -15.62
N LEU A 143 0.95 15.03 -14.51
CA LEU A 143 0.52 14.45 -13.25
C LEU A 143 0.71 15.45 -12.12
N THR A 144 -0.30 15.57 -11.27
CA THR A 144 -0.18 16.30 -10.00
C THR A 144 -0.91 15.55 -8.89
N GLY A 145 -0.35 15.59 -7.70
CA GLY A 145 -0.91 14.95 -6.52
C GLY A 145 -0.82 15.84 -5.30
N LEU A 146 -1.93 15.95 -4.56
CA LEU A 146 -2.07 16.83 -3.40
C LEU A 146 -2.14 16.04 -2.11
N GLY A 147 -1.32 16.45 -1.13
CA GLY A 147 -1.32 15.93 0.22
C GLY A 147 -0.67 14.55 0.34
N ASP A 148 -0.79 13.93 1.51
CA ASP A 148 -0.08 12.70 1.86
C ASP A 148 -0.43 11.53 0.93
N ARG A 149 -1.70 11.19 0.75
CA ARG A 149 -2.15 10.07 -0.12
C ARG A 149 -2.16 10.44 -1.60
N GLY A 150 -2.68 11.63 -1.96
CA GLY A 150 -2.75 12.05 -3.36
C GLY A 150 -1.39 12.27 -3.98
N GLY A 151 -0.51 12.94 -3.25
CA GLY A 151 0.87 13.13 -3.65
C GLY A 151 1.68 11.84 -3.62
N TRP A 152 1.47 10.97 -2.62
CA TRP A 152 2.10 9.65 -2.57
C TRP A 152 1.71 8.79 -3.79
N GLY A 153 0.40 8.68 -4.10
CA GLY A 153 -0.05 7.93 -5.28
C GLY A 153 0.47 8.51 -6.60
N ALA A 154 0.62 9.84 -6.67
CA ALA A 154 1.23 10.49 -7.83
C ALA A 154 2.74 10.17 -7.94
N TRP A 155 3.47 10.14 -6.83
CA TRP A 155 4.86 9.70 -6.81
C TRP A 155 5.00 8.25 -7.27
N GLU A 156 4.22 7.34 -6.71
CA GLU A 156 4.23 5.92 -7.09
C GLU A 156 3.98 5.74 -8.59
N LEU A 157 2.94 6.40 -9.11
CA LEU A 157 2.60 6.31 -10.54
C LEU A 157 3.72 6.90 -11.43
N ALA A 158 4.33 8.02 -11.03
CA ALA A 158 5.44 8.64 -11.76
C ALA A 158 6.71 7.76 -11.73
N LEU A 159 7.01 7.14 -10.61
CA LEU A 159 8.20 6.29 -10.44
C LEU A 159 8.09 4.97 -11.19
N LEU A 160 6.89 4.38 -11.23
CA LEU A 160 6.65 3.11 -11.92
C LEU A 160 6.51 3.26 -13.44
N HIS A 161 5.95 4.38 -13.88
CA HIS A 161 5.62 4.64 -15.28
C HIS A 161 6.11 6.02 -15.74
N PRO A 162 7.42 6.31 -15.59
CA PRO A 162 7.99 7.61 -15.95
C PRO A 162 7.82 7.94 -17.43
N GLU A 163 7.68 6.93 -18.30
CA GLU A 163 7.52 7.08 -19.74
C GLU A 163 6.14 7.66 -20.14
N ILE A 164 5.17 7.68 -19.23
CA ILE A 164 3.82 8.19 -19.51
C ILE A 164 3.78 9.72 -19.37
N PHE A 165 4.47 10.27 -18.37
CA PHE A 165 4.30 11.66 -17.95
C PHE A 165 5.45 12.52 -18.41
N THR A 166 5.14 13.73 -18.87
CA THR A 166 6.15 14.72 -19.26
C THR A 166 6.35 15.82 -18.23
N LYS A 167 5.38 16.03 -17.35
CA LYS A 167 5.47 16.95 -16.22
C LYS A 167 4.83 16.35 -14.99
N PHE A 168 5.44 16.63 -13.83
CA PHE A 168 5.01 16.12 -12.54
C PHE A 168 5.07 17.19 -11.45
N ALA A 169 3.98 17.36 -10.73
CA ALA A 169 3.89 18.34 -9.63
C ALA A 169 3.37 17.66 -8.35
N PRO A 170 4.24 17.12 -7.50
CA PRO A 170 3.87 16.64 -6.17
C PRO A 170 3.75 17.80 -5.19
N ILE A 171 2.67 17.82 -4.39
CA ILE A 171 2.36 18.93 -3.47
C ILE A 171 2.14 18.37 -2.07
N ALA A 172 2.91 18.88 -1.09
CA ALA A 172 2.88 18.49 0.33
C ALA A 172 2.95 16.95 0.50
N SER A 173 3.91 16.33 -0.18
CA SER A 173 4.02 14.87 -0.24
C SER A 173 5.45 14.41 -0.41
N SER A 174 5.65 13.11 -0.26
CA SER A 174 6.94 12.47 -0.40
C SER A 174 6.78 11.04 -0.93
N PRO A 175 7.67 10.58 -1.82
CA PRO A 175 7.69 9.18 -2.21
C PRO A 175 8.25 8.33 -1.08
N GLY A 176 7.81 7.10 -0.99
CA GLY A 176 8.38 6.11 -0.08
C GLY A 176 9.76 5.60 -0.47
N THR A 177 10.33 6.01 -1.62
CA THR A 177 11.45 5.35 -2.26
C THR A 177 12.35 6.29 -3.05
N ASN A 178 13.35 5.76 -3.78
CA ASN A 178 14.26 6.48 -4.65
C ASN A 178 13.55 7.12 -5.85
N VAL A 179 13.97 8.30 -6.26
CA VAL A 179 13.34 9.07 -7.33
C VAL A 179 14.08 9.02 -8.68
N TRP A 180 15.06 8.15 -8.83
CA TRP A 180 15.95 8.13 -10.01
C TRP A 180 15.29 7.72 -11.33
N SER A 181 14.12 7.08 -11.28
CA SER A 181 13.42 6.66 -12.49
C SER A 181 12.78 7.81 -13.26
N ILE A 182 12.55 8.97 -12.64
CA ILE A 182 11.86 10.11 -13.26
C ILE A 182 12.80 11.17 -13.87
N ASN A 183 14.01 10.81 -14.20
CA ASN A 183 15.07 11.71 -14.67
C ASN A 183 14.79 12.41 -16.02
N GLU A 184 13.80 12.01 -16.78
CA GLU A 184 13.40 12.67 -18.04
C GLU A 184 12.13 13.54 -17.89
N MET A 185 11.55 13.59 -16.67
CA MET A 185 10.29 14.28 -16.38
C MET A 185 10.56 15.64 -15.75
N SER A 186 10.03 16.73 -16.35
CA SER A 186 10.10 18.06 -15.73
C SER A 186 9.27 18.06 -14.45
N THR A 187 9.92 18.31 -13.30
CA THR A 187 9.29 18.14 -11.98
C THR A 187 9.33 19.45 -11.19
N TRP A 188 8.19 19.84 -10.61
CA TRP A 188 8.11 20.97 -9.69
C TRP A 188 7.50 20.56 -8.36
N ILE A 189 8.33 20.44 -7.34
CA ILE A 189 7.97 20.04 -5.99
C ILE A 189 7.51 21.26 -5.19
N PHE A 190 6.38 21.13 -4.47
CA PHE A 190 5.86 22.18 -3.60
C PHE A 190 5.69 21.64 -2.19
N HIS A 191 6.18 22.40 -1.18
CA HIS A 191 6.07 21.99 0.22
C HIS A 191 5.91 23.16 1.19
N GLY A 192 5.23 22.91 2.32
CA GLY A 192 5.17 23.85 3.43
C GLY A 192 6.31 23.62 4.42
N ALA A 193 7.02 24.68 4.84
CA ALA A 193 8.10 24.54 5.81
C ALA A 193 7.63 24.15 7.23
N GLN A 194 6.33 24.29 7.51
CA GLN A 194 5.73 23.95 8.80
C GLN A 194 4.78 22.76 8.67
N ASP A 195 5.03 21.87 7.70
CA ASP A 195 4.28 20.64 7.52
C ASP A 195 4.64 19.66 8.65
N GLU A 196 3.63 19.36 9.49
CA GLU A 196 3.76 18.40 10.60
C GLU A 196 3.35 16.97 10.19
N MET A 197 2.76 16.81 8.99
CA MET A 197 2.33 15.52 8.45
C MET A 197 3.38 14.89 7.55
N VAL A 198 3.99 15.68 6.68
CA VAL A 198 5.08 15.25 5.80
C VAL A 198 6.25 16.22 6.00
N PRO A 199 7.39 15.79 6.55
CA PRO A 199 8.52 16.68 6.81
C PRO A 199 9.04 17.34 5.52
N VAL A 200 9.30 18.66 5.57
CA VAL A 200 9.84 19.39 4.42
C VAL A 200 11.20 18.86 3.97
N GLU A 201 11.97 18.29 4.87
CA GLU A 201 13.25 17.65 4.60
C GLU A 201 13.13 16.53 3.56
N ASP A 202 11.99 15.86 3.49
CA ASP A 202 11.72 14.85 2.47
C ASP A 202 11.68 15.47 1.07
N ALA A 203 10.97 16.60 0.91
CA ALA A 203 10.93 17.34 -0.36
C ALA A 203 12.31 17.86 -0.75
N GLU A 204 13.10 18.34 0.22
CA GLU A 204 14.48 18.77 -0.01
C GLU A 204 15.38 17.62 -0.46
N ILE A 205 15.27 16.43 0.15
CA ILE A 205 16.01 15.23 -0.26
C ILE A 205 15.65 14.87 -1.71
N MET A 206 14.35 14.82 -2.05
CA MET A 206 13.90 14.49 -3.42
C MET A 206 14.44 15.48 -4.44
N TYR A 207 14.39 16.79 -4.10
CA TYR A 207 14.97 17.82 -4.95
C TYR A 207 16.47 17.62 -5.16
N TYR A 208 17.25 17.31 -4.11
CA TYR A 208 18.68 17.09 -4.22
C TYR A 208 19.01 15.82 -5.01
N GLU A 209 18.27 14.76 -4.84
CA GLU A 209 18.46 13.51 -5.59
C GLU A 209 18.20 13.71 -7.08
N LEU A 210 17.08 14.34 -7.45
CA LEU A 210 16.75 14.65 -8.85
C LEU A 210 17.71 15.66 -9.46
N ASN A 211 18.12 16.69 -8.74
CA ASN A 211 19.01 17.74 -9.25
C ASN A 211 20.47 17.25 -9.46
N TRP A 212 20.83 16.08 -8.88
CA TRP A 212 22.15 15.47 -9.08
C TRP A 212 22.37 14.98 -10.51
N ASP A 213 21.32 14.55 -11.18
CA ASP A 213 21.36 13.95 -12.53
C ASP A 213 20.99 14.92 -13.67
N ASP A 214 21.10 16.24 -13.44
CA ASP A 214 20.72 17.31 -14.41
C ASP A 214 19.23 17.21 -14.86
N VAL A 215 18.34 16.68 -14.02
CA VAL A 215 16.89 16.69 -14.24
C VAL A 215 16.34 18.13 -14.15
N ASP A 216 15.35 18.45 -14.99
CA ASP A 216 14.62 19.72 -14.88
C ASP A 216 13.71 19.69 -13.65
N VAL A 217 14.29 19.96 -12.47
CA VAL A 217 13.59 19.94 -11.19
C VAL A 217 13.58 21.30 -10.51
N GLN A 218 12.45 21.68 -9.95
CA GLN A 218 12.25 22.88 -9.15
C GLN A 218 11.68 22.50 -7.79
N LEU A 219 12.02 23.28 -6.76
CA LEU A 219 11.44 23.17 -5.41
C LEU A 219 10.98 24.54 -4.94
N THR A 220 9.72 24.63 -4.53
CA THR A 220 9.16 25.80 -3.85
C THR A 220 8.76 25.42 -2.42
N VAL A 221 9.39 26.06 -1.45
CA VAL A 221 9.07 25.88 -0.03
C VAL A 221 8.38 27.15 0.49
N PHE A 222 7.21 26.99 1.09
CA PHE A 222 6.44 28.08 1.69
C PHE A 222 6.77 28.19 3.19
N ASP A 223 7.58 29.18 3.58
CA ASP A 223 8.15 29.34 4.93
C ASP A 223 7.12 29.34 6.08
N SER A 224 5.89 29.80 5.83
CA SER A 224 4.86 30.01 6.85
C SER A 224 3.67 29.06 6.74
N LEU A 225 3.69 28.12 5.80
CA LEU A 225 2.59 27.20 5.56
C LEU A 225 2.93 25.79 6.06
N GLY A 226 1.91 25.07 6.50
CA GLY A 226 1.95 23.66 6.89
C GLY A 226 1.61 22.73 5.73
N HIS A 227 0.88 21.65 6.03
CA HIS A 227 0.50 20.64 5.05
C HIS A 227 -0.48 21.15 3.99
N ASP A 228 -1.43 21.99 4.38
CA ASP A 228 -2.50 22.48 3.51
C ASP A 228 -2.03 23.66 2.65
N ILE A 229 -1.33 23.37 1.56
CA ILE A 229 -0.81 24.35 0.60
C ILE A 229 -1.47 24.27 -0.77
N GLY A 230 -2.41 23.34 -0.97
CA GLY A 230 -3.01 23.06 -2.29
C GLY A 230 -3.62 24.31 -2.93
N ASP A 231 -4.43 25.07 -2.20
CA ASP A 231 -5.03 26.30 -2.70
C ASP A 231 -3.97 27.33 -3.11
N THR A 232 -2.87 27.45 -2.34
CA THR A 232 -1.78 28.39 -2.66
C THR A 232 -1.10 28.02 -3.97
N VAL A 233 -0.88 26.75 -4.24
CA VAL A 233 -0.22 26.28 -5.46
C VAL A 233 -1.15 26.37 -6.66
N TYR A 234 -2.38 25.86 -6.55
CA TYR A 234 -3.29 25.78 -7.69
C TYR A 234 -3.96 27.11 -8.05
N THR A 235 -3.94 28.13 -7.20
CA THR A 235 -4.33 29.50 -7.56
C THR A 235 -3.17 30.32 -8.15
N ASP A 236 -1.94 29.80 -8.12
CA ASP A 236 -0.77 30.49 -8.67
C ASP A 236 -0.74 30.39 -10.21
N PRO A 237 -0.79 31.51 -10.94
CA PRO A 237 -0.69 31.49 -12.40
C PRO A 237 0.61 30.87 -12.92
N ASP A 238 1.72 31.00 -12.17
CA ASP A 238 3.03 30.47 -12.58
C ASP A 238 3.03 28.93 -12.65
N PHE A 239 2.20 28.28 -11.82
CA PHE A 239 1.98 26.82 -11.90
C PHE A 239 1.44 26.42 -13.27
N TYR A 240 0.39 27.09 -13.75
CA TYR A 240 -0.22 26.78 -15.04
C TYR A 240 0.66 27.20 -16.21
N GLU A 241 1.38 28.35 -16.10
CA GLU A 241 2.33 28.75 -17.13
C GLU A 241 3.45 27.71 -17.27
N TRP A 242 3.96 27.20 -16.14
CA TRP A 242 4.91 26.07 -16.17
C TRP A 242 4.28 24.82 -16.78
N LEU A 243 3.03 24.47 -16.40
CA LEU A 243 2.37 23.24 -16.85
C LEU A 243 2.07 23.27 -18.35
N THR A 244 1.48 24.35 -18.86
CA THR A 244 0.96 24.45 -20.24
C THR A 244 1.88 25.21 -21.18
N GLY A 245 2.76 26.04 -20.69
CA GLY A 245 3.56 27.02 -21.42
C GLY A 245 2.87 28.37 -21.62
N GLU A 246 1.66 28.54 -21.10
CA GLU A 246 0.86 29.76 -21.21
C GLU A 246 0.20 30.11 -19.88
N ALA A 247 0.09 31.41 -19.56
CA ALA A 247 -0.61 31.85 -18.38
C ALA A 247 -2.12 31.54 -18.47
N PRO A 248 -2.76 31.15 -17.35
CA PRO A 248 -4.16 30.78 -17.35
C PRO A 248 -5.05 31.98 -17.76
N GLN A 249 -6.09 31.70 -18.52
CA GLN A 249 -7.07 32.68 -18.93
C GLN A 249 -8.36 32.45 -18.14
N TYR A 250 -8.93 33.51 -17.59
CA TYR A 250 -10.20 33.46 -16.87
C TYR A 250 -11.30 34.15 -17.70
N GLY A 251 -12.40 33.47 -17.93
CA GLY A 251 -13.49 33.91 -18.76
C GLY A 251 -14.87 33.71 -18.10
N SER A 252 -15.92 33.97 -18.86
CA SER A 252 -17.30 33.75 -18.41
C SER A 252 -17.82 32.33 -18.75
N GLY A 253 -17.02 31.50 -19.40
CA GLY A 253 -17.34 30.10 -19.67
C GLY A 253 -17.09 29.24 -18.44
N THR A 254 -18.02 28.34 -18.14
CA THR A 254 -17.81 27.31 -17.12
C THR A 254 -17.81 25.97 -17.83
N THR A 255 -16.66 25.34 -17.91
CA THR A 255 -16.56 23.94 -18.34
C THR A 255 -17.21 23.07 -17.26
N THR A 256 -18.23 22.30 -17.62
CA THR A 256 -18.92 21.44 -16.66
C THR A 256 -18.35 20.02 -16.78
N PRO A 257 -17.85 19.42 -15.68
CA PRO A 257 -17.32 18.07 -15.74
C PRO A 257 -18.42 17.04 -15.98
N SER A 258 -18.01 15.91 -16.56
CA SER A 258 -18.81 14.69 -16.58
C SER A 258 -18.31 13.76 -15.47
N SER A 259 -19.22 13.30 -14.61
CA SER A 259 -18.93 12.17 -13.73
C SER A 259 -18.99 10.87 -14.53
N ARG A 260 -18.01 10.02 -14.37
CA ARG A 260 -17.86 8.74 -15.04
C ARG A 260 -17.49 7.67 -14.04
N ASN A 261 -17.76 6.42 -14.40
CA ASN A 261 -17.29 5.25 -13.67
C ASN A 261 -16.47 4.37 -14.60
N LEU A 262 -15.30 3.95 -14.15
CA LEU A 262 -14.48 2.94 -14.78
C LEU A 262 -14.79 1.60 -14.12
N ASP A 263 -15.45 0.70 -14.82
CA ASP A 263 -15.62 -0.69 -14.43
C ASP A 263 -14.73 -1.54 -15.35
N ALA A 264 -13.70 -2.12 -14.82
CA ALA A 264 -12.76 -2.95 -15.56
C ALA A 264 -12.36 -4.18 -14.74
N VAL A 265 -11.88 -5.18 -15.46
CA VAL A 265 -11.24 -6.36 -14.86
C VAL A 265 -9.88 -6.48 -15.51
N ILE A 266 -8.84 -6.39 -14.72
CA ILE A 266 -7.47 -6.62 -15.17
C ILE A 266 -7.00 -8.00 -14.74
N THR A 267 -6.11 -8.57 -15.54
CA THR A 267 -5.43 -9.83 -15.20
C THR A 267 -3.94 -9.55 -15.22
N LYS A 268 -3.28 -9.85 -14.11
CA LYS A 268 -1.85 -9.63 -13.90
C LYS A 268 -1.15 -10.96 -13.72
N PRO A 269 -0.21 -11.32 -14.60
CA PRO A 269 0.60 -12.51 -14.40
C PRO A 269 1.59 -12.31 -13.25
N ILE A 270 1.70 -13.32 -12.42
CA ILE A 270 2.72 -13.43 -11.38
C ILE A 270 3.66 -14.55 -11.76
N ASP A 271 4.96 -14.29 -11.72
CA ASP A 271 6.02 -15.28 -11.88
C ASP A 271 7.19 -14.87 -10.98
N ASP A 272 7.08 -15.24 -9.69
CA ASP A 272 7.94 -14.70 -8.64
C ASP A 272 8.64 -15.83 -7.88
N ASP A 273 9.95 -15.68 -7.71
CA ASP A 273 10.76 -16.58 -6.90
C ASP A 273 10.73 -16.16 -5.41
N TYR A 274 10.80 -17.15 -4.52
CA TYR A 274 10.84 -16.91 -3.08
C TYR A 274 11.58 -17.99 -2.33
N LEU A 275 12.06 -17.64 -1.14
CA LEU A 275 12.58 -18.61 -0.16
C LEU A 275 11.50 -18.90 0.88
N LEU A 276 11.40 -20.17 1.28
CA LEU A 276 10.49 -20.61 2.33
C LEU A 276 11.25 -21.48 3.33
N TYR A 277 11.29 -21.04 4.58
CA TYR A 277 11.88 -21.80 5.69
C TYR A 277 10.75 -22.46 6.47
N ILE A 278 10.87 -23.76 6.64
CA ILE A 278 9.89 -24.60 7.36
C ILE A 278 10.53 -25.10 8.65
N PRO A 279 9.89 -24.96 9.83
CA PRO A 279 10.41 -25.46 11.09
C PRO A 279 10.69 -26.97 11.07
N GLU A 280 11.73 -27.43 11.77
CA GLU A 280 12.12 -28.85 11.79
C GLU A 280 10.98 -29.78 12.25
N ASP A 281 10.18 -29.33 13.21
CA ASP A 281 9.07 -30.12 13.77
C ASP A 281 7.76 -30.03 12.94
N TYR A 282 7.76 -29.32 11.81
CA TYR A 282 6.57 -29.12 10.98
C TYR A 282 5.91 -30.42 10.57
N GLU A 283 6.69 -31.42 10.12
CA GLU A 283 6.17 -32.72 9.65
C GLU A 283 5.70 -33.62 10.80
N GLY A 284 6.19 -33.39 12.01
CA GLY A 284 5.93 -34.25 13.19
C GLY A 284 4.60 -34.03 13.89
N GLY A 285 3.79 -33.05 13.48
CA GLY A 285 2.60 -32.60 14.22
C GLY A 285 1.40 -32.28 13.35
N VAL A 286 0.33 -31.88 14.02
CA VAL A 286 -0.94 -31.41 13.42
C VAL A 286 -1.25 -29.96 13.80
N ARG A 287 -0.32 -29.29 14.48
CA ARG A 287 -0.50 -27.88 14.87
C ARG A 287 -0.37 -26.97 13.66
N ASP A 288 -1.09 -25.86 13.69
CA ASP A 288 -0.87 -24.76 12.78
C ASP A 288 0.26 -23.87 13.29
N TRP A 289 0.99 -23.24 12.38
CA TRP A 289 2.21 -22.53 12.66
C TRP A 289 2.07 -21.04 12.37
N PRO A 290 2.66 -20.15 13.18
CA PRO A 290 2.77 -18.75 12.81
C PRO A 290 3.49 -18.59 11.46
N LEU A 291 3.15 -17.56 10.72
CA LEU A 291 3.81 -17.16 9.48
C LEU A 291 4.46 -15.80 9.65
N VAL A 292 5.73 -15.69 9.34
CA VAL A 292 6.43 -14.41 9.20
C VAL A 292 6.69 -14.16 7.72
N VAL A 293 6.21 -13.03 7.21
CA VAL A 293 6.54 -12.52 5.88
C VAL A 293 7.65 -11.50 6.02
N TYR A 294 8.78 -11.76 5.38
CA TYR A 294 9.96 -10.91 5.43
C TYR A 294 10.24 -10.28 4.07
N LEU A 295 10.25 -8.96 4.02
CA LEU A 295 10.55 -8.18 2.83
C LEU A 295 11.99 -7.63 2.93
N HIS A 296 12.84 -8.05 2.00
CA HIS A 296 14.24 -7.61 1.97
C HIS A 296 14.39 -6.17 1.45
N GLY A 297 15.52 -5.54 1.73
CA GLY A 297 15.88 -4.22 1.21
C GLY A 297 16.40 -4.25 -0.22
N SER A 298 16.78 -3.06 -0.73
CA SER A 298 17.49 -2.90 -1.99
C SER A 298 18.86 -3.58 -1.96
N GLY A 299 19.41 -3.86 -3.12
CA GLY A 299 20.76 -4.42 -3.27
C GLY A 299 20.78 -5.73 -4.06
N SER A 300 21.73 -6.61 -3.74
CA SER A 300 21.93 -7.85 -4.49
C SER A 300 20.73 -8.80 -4.48
N ALA A 301 19.91 -8.76 -3.42
CA ALA A 301 18.71 -9.58 -3.28
C ALA A 301 17.64 -9.32 -4.37
N ILE A 302 17.68 -8.18 -5.03
CA ILE A 302 16.80 -7.87 -6.17
C ILE A 302 17.14 -8.75 -7.38
N TRP A 303 18.42 -9.09 -7.56
CA TRP A 303 18.91 -9.82 -8.73
C TRP A 303 19.30 -11.27 -8.43
N ASP A 304 19.47 -11.60 -7.15
CA ASP A 304 19.99 -12.87 -6.69
C ASP A 304 19.19 -13.35 -5.47
N LEU A 305 18.35 -14.37 -5.67
CA LEU A 305 17.54 -14.97 -4.62
C LEU A 305 18.39 -15.46 -3.43
N GLU A 306 19.62 -15.94 -3.68
CA GLU A 306 20.55 -16.35 -2.63
C GLU A 306 20.93 -15.19 -1.71
N ALA A 307 20.99 -13.96 -2.23
CA ALA A 307 21.39 -12.80 -1.44
C ALA A 307 20.34 -12.37 -0.39
N ILE A 308 19.11 -12.89 -0.47
CA ILE A 308 18.08 -12.70 0.58
C ILE A 308 18.55 -13.32 1.91
N ARG A 309 19.41 -14.34 1.83
CA ARG A 309 19.94 -15.09 2.97
C ARG A 309 20.99 -14.30 3.78
N ASP A 310 21.58 -13.27 3.17
CA ASP A 310 22.67 -12.48 3.75
C ASP A 310 22.14 -11.30 4.59
N GLY A 311 21.16 -11.53 5.46
CA GLY A 311 20.64 -10.53 6.37
C GLY A 311 19.22 -10.81 6.88
N GLY A 312 18.89 -10.17 7.99
CA GLY A 312 17.55 -10.27 8.58
C GLY A 312 17.20 -11.65 9.13
N PRO A 313 15.92 -12.01 9.17
CA PRO A 313 15.47 -13.30 9.69
C PRO A 313 16.08 -14.52 8.99
N PRO A 314 16.32 -14.55 7.66
CA PRO A 314 16.96 -15.68 7.00
C PRO A 314 18.33 -16.01 7.56
N GLU A 315 19.20 -15.01 7.77
CA GLU A 315 20.53 -15.20 8.36
C GLU A 315 20.44 -15.81 9.76
N LEU A 316 19.52 -15.35 10.59
CA LEU A 316 19.31 -15.87 11.94
C LEU A 316 18.88 -17.34 11.93
N PHE A 317 18.02 -17.74 11.00
CA PHE A 317 17.63 -19.15 10.82
C PHE A 317 18.84 -20.02 10.49
N GLU A 318 19.69 -19.55 9.59
CA GLU A 318 20.89 -20.30 9.19
C GLU A 318 21.98 -20.30 10.26
N GLU A 319 22.00 -19.31 11.13
CA GLU A 319 22.86 -19.29 12.33
C GLU A 319 22.34 -20.17 13.47
N GLY A 320 21.16 -20.78 13.29
CA GLY A 320 20.58 -21.74 14.23
C GLY A 320 19.61 -21.12 15.23
N MET A 321 18.93 -20.04 14.85
CA MET A 321 17.79 -19.55 15.63
C MET A 321 16.72 -20.65 15.67
N ASP A 322 16.31 -21.03 16.88
CA ASP A 322 15.18 -21.93 17.07
C ASP A 322 13.90 -21.20 16.67
N SER A 323 13.26 -21.66 15.57
CA SER A 323 12.13 -20.96 14.97
C SER A 323 10.85 -21.75 15.15
N ASP A 324 9.91 -21.15 15.87
CA ASP A 324 8.55 -21.67 16.04
C ASP A 324 7.57 -21.08 14.99
N PHE A 325 8.04 -20.75 13.78
CA PHE A 325 7.25 -20.15 12.71
C PHE A 325 7.76 -20.54 11.31
N ILE A 326 6.88 -20.45 10.32
CA ILE A 326 7.23 -20.52 8.90
C ILE A 326 7.73 -19.13 8.50
N LEU A 327 8.84 -19.04 7.74
CA LEU A 327 9.34 -17.77 7.23
C LEU A 327 9.25 -17.73 5.71
N LEU A 328 8.48 -16.79 5.19
CA LEU A 328 8.32 -16.50 3.77
C LEU A 328 9.17 -15.29 3.39
N CYS A 329 10.03 -15.45 2.39
CA CYS A 329 10.90 -14.40 1.89
C CYS A 329 10.71 -14.27 0.37
N PRO A 330 9.75 -13.44 -0.11
CA PRO A 330 9.61 -13.16 -1.53
C PRO A 330 10.81 -12.41 -2.08
N GLN A 331 11.04 -12.50 -3.39
CA GLN A 331 12.04 -11.70 -4.09
C GLN A 331 11.39 -10.47 -4.71
N LEU A 332 12.00 -9.31 -4.51
CA LEU A 332 11.66 -8.09 -5.23
C LEU A 332 12.24 -8.16 -6.64
N HIS A 333 11.43 -7.96 -7.68
CA HIS A 333 11.86 -8.10 -9.06
C HIS A 333 12.35 -6.81 -9.72
N ASP A 334 11.95 -5.67 -9.20
CA ASP A 334 12.42 -4.37 -9.66
C ASP A 334 13.03 -3.57 -8.51
N ASP A 335 13.69 -2.47 -8.82
CA ASP A 335 14.33 -1.63 -7.81
C ASP A 335 13.44 -0.46 -7.38
N VAL A 336 12.17 -0.48 -7.70
CA VAL A 336 11.27 0.64 -7.40
C VAL A 336 10.49 0.40 -6.12
N HIS A 337 9.61 -0.59 -6.07
CA HIS A 337 8.78 -0.85 -4.89
C HIS A 337 8.31 -2.30 -4.82
N TRP A 338 7.76 -2.69 -3.68
CA TRP A 338 7.10 -3.96 -3.48
C TRP A 338 5.69 -3.94 -4.09
N ASP A 339 5.42 -4.82 -5.04
CA ASP A 339 4.08 -5.00 -5.59
C ASP A 339 3.19 -5.73 -4.59
N ILE A 340 2.28 -4.99 -4.00
CA ILE A 340 1.45 -5.46 -2.88
C ILE A 340 0.49 -6.58 -3.31
N ASP A 341 -0.05 -6.53 -4.52
CA ASP A 341 -0.94 -7.57 -5.04
C ASP A 341 -0.19 -8.91 -5.20
N ARG A 342 1.07 -8.86 -5.67
CA ARG A 342 1.92 -10.06 -5.80
C ARG A 342 2.26 -10.66 -4.44
N ILE A 343 2.69 -9.82 -3.49
CA ILE A 343 3.03 -10.31 -2.14
C ILE A 343 1.79 -10.87 -1.45
N HIS A 344 0.65 -10.21 -1.60
CA HIS A 344 -0.61 -10.69 -1.06
C HIS A 344 -0.97 -12.06 -1.64
N ALA A 345 -0.98 -12.21 -2.96
CA ALA A 345 -1.29 -13.48 -3.62
C ALA A 345 -0.34 -14.62 -3.17
N LEU A 346 0.97 -14.33 -3.08
CA LEU A 346 1.94 -15.31 -2.58
C LEU A 346 1.69 -15.66 -1.11
N THR A 347 1.42 -14.68 -0.25
CA THR A 347 1.12 -14.90 1.17
C THR A 347 -0.12 -15.79 1.32
N MET A 348 -1.19 -15.50 0.58
CA MET A 348 -2.41 -16.32 0.59
C MET A 348 -2.15 -17.75 0.09
N GLN A 349 -1.34 -17.93 -0.97
CA GLN A 349 -0.96 -19.25 -1.45
C GLN A 349 -0.20 -20.06 -0.39
N ILE A 350 0.69 -19.43 0.38
CA ILE A 350 1.40 -20.10 1.47
C ILE A 350 0.42 -20.47 2.59
N MET A 351 -0.49 -19.60 2.95
CA MET A 351 -1.51 -19.88 3.96
C MET A 351 -2.42 -21.05 3.56
N ASP A 352 -2.76 -21.17 2.28
CA ASP A 352 -3.57 -22.27 1.76
C ASP A 352 -2.79 -23.60 1.63
N SER A 353 -1.49 -23.52 1.33
CA SER A 353 -0.67 -24.71 1.03
C SER A 353 -0.01 -25.33 2.25
N TYR A 354 0.14 -24.55 3.32
CA TYR A 354 0.82 -24.95 4.55
C TYR A 354 -0.11 -24.77 5.75
N ARG A 355 0.18 -25.49 6.84
CA ARG A 355 -0.55 -25.34 8.11
C ARG A 355 -0.15 -24.02 8.78
N VAL A 356 -0.74 -22.92 8.33
CA VAL A 356 -0.56 -21.59 8.89
C VAL A 356 -1.69 -21.30 9.87
N ASP A 357 -1.32 -20.78 11.03
CA ASP A 357 -2.25 -20.19 11.98
C ASP A 357 -2.62 -18.76 11.51
N ALA A 358 -3.81 -18.63 10.94
CA ALA A 358 -4.27 -17.37 10.36
C ALA A 358 -4.35 -16.21 11.38
N SER A 359 -4.47 -16.51 12.68
CA SER A 359 -4.44 -15.50 13.73
C SER A 359 -3.02 -14.99 14.05
N ARG A 360 -1.98 -15.66 13.55
CA ARG A 360 -0.58 -15.36 13.83
C ARG A 360 0.24 -15.22 12.55
N VAL A 361 -0.18 -14.28 11.71
CA VAL A 361 0.56 -13.84 10.51
C VAL A 361 1.24 -12.52 10.84
N TYR A 362 2.53 -12.43 10.58
CA TYR A 362 3.37 -11.29 10.92
C TYR A 362 4.10 -10.78 9.71
N LEU A 363 4.37 -9.47 9.69
CA LEU A 363 5.04 -8.80 8.61
C LEU A 363 6.26 -8.06 9.13
N THR A 364 7.39 -8.22 8.47
CA THR A 364 8.60 -7.45 8.77
C THR A 364 9.37 -7.14 7.49
N GLY A 365 10.12 -6.06 7.52
CA GLY A 365 10.99 -5.72 6.39
C GLY A 365 11.99 -4.62 6.77
N LEU A 366 13.05 -4.52 6.00
CA LEU A 366 14.14 -3.57 6.23
C LEU A 366 14.36 -2.65 5.03
N SER A 367 14.64 -1.35 5.28
CA SER A 367 14.88 -0.38 4.23
C SER A 367 13.71 -0.38 3.22
N ARG A 368 13.93 -0.66 1.94
CA ARG A 368 12.87 -0.85 0.95
C ARG A 368 11.81 -1.89 1.38
N GLY A 369 12.23 -2.98 1.99
CA GLY A 369 11.31 -3.96 2.59
C GLY A 369 10.54 -3.41 3.79
N GLY A 370 11.09 -2.43 4.50
CA GLY A 370 10.41 -1.70 5.55
C GLY A 370 9.28 -0.82 5.02
N PHE A 371 9.49 -0.17 3.86
CA PHE A 371 8.43 0.54 3.14
C PHE A 371 7.34 -0.43 2.68
N GLY A 372 7.73 -1.54 2.03
CA GLY A 372 6.79 -2.59 1.64
C GLY A 372 6.01 -3.17 2.83
N ALA A 373 6.63 -3.27 4.01
CA ALA A 373 5.94 -3.70 5.22
C ALA A 373 4.88 -2.68 5.68
N TRP A 374 5.16 -1.39 5.58
CA TRP A 374 4.16 -0.37 5.83
C TRP A 374 3.00 -0.45 4.82
N GLU A 375 3.32 -0.45 3.52
CA GLU A 375 2.34 -0.47 2.44
C GLU A 375 1.46 -1.71 2.48
N PHE A 376 2.06 -2.89 2.64
CA PHE A 376 1.31 -4.14 2.74
C PHE A 376 0.45 -4.20 4.01
N GLY A 377 0.99 -3.72 5.14
CA GLY A 377 0.25 -3.63 6.39
C GLY A 377 -0.96 -2.71 6.29
N VAL A 378 -0.79 -1.50 5.73
CA VAL A 378 -1.87 -0.52 5.55
C VAL A 378 -2.90 -1.00 4.52
N SER A 379 -2.48 -1.72 3.46
CA SER A 379 -3.39 -2.26 2.45
C SER A 379 -4.26 -3.40 2.98
N TYR A 380 -3.70 -4.25 3.84
CA TYR A 380 -4.36 -5.45 4.39
C TYR A 380 -4.18 -5.55 5.91
N PRO A 381 -4.66 -4.57 6.70
CA PRO A 381 -4.46 -4.56 8.15
C PRO A 381 -5.09 -5.77 8.86
N GLU A 382 -6.16 -6.32 8.30
CA GLU A 382 -6.84 -7.51 8.82
C GLU A 382 -6.03 -8.81 8.68
N LEU A 383 -4.97 -8.81 7.84
CA LEU A 383 -4.15 -10.00 7.63
C LEU A 383 -3.12 -10.22 8.74
N PHE A 384 -2.63 -9.13 9.35
CA PHE A 384 -1.46 -9.18 10.22
C PHE A 384 -1.79 -9.02 11.71
N ALA A 385 -1.22 -9.88 12.55
CA ALA A 385 -1.23 -9.71 14.01
C ALA A 385 -0.20 -8.67 14.46
N ALA A 386 0.96 -8.61 13.80
CA ALA A 386 1.97 -7.61 14.09
C ALA A 386 2.79 -7.23 12.86
N ILE A 387 3.33 -5.99 12.88
CA ILE A 387 4.13 -5.41 11.81
C ILE A 387 5.41 -4.80 12.39
N ILE A 388 6.56 -5.13 11.79
CA ILE A 388 7.89 -4.65 12.22
C ILE A 388 8.59 -3.98 11.04
N PRO A 389 8.37 -2.69 10.78
CA PRO A 389 9.10 -1.92 9.78
C PRO A 389 10.43 -1.43 10.34
N ILE A 390 11.52 -1.59 9.61
CA ILE A 390 12.87 -1.23 10.03
C ILE A 390 13.53 -0.30 9.01
N SER A 391 14.11 0.83 9.47
CA SER A 391 14.79 1.83 8.65
C SER A 391 13.94 2.28 7.46
N ALA A 392 12.67 2.53 7.72
CA ALA A 392 11.70 3.05 6.77
C ALA A 392 10.91 4.18 7.43
N ARG A 393 10.50 5.17 6.64
CA ARG A 393 9.58 6.21 7.12
C ARG A 393 8.14 5.72 7.00
N ASP A 394 7.21 6.53 7.49
CA ASP A 394 5.78 6.21 7.42
C ASP A 394 5.24 6.16 5.98
N VAL A 395 4.05 5.65 5.89
CA VAL A 395 3.22 5.62 4.69
C VAL A 395 1.92 6.36 4.98
N ALA A 396 1.31 6.89 3.95
CA ALA A 396 -0.04 7.44 4.05
C ALA A 396 -1.04 6.38 4.58
N GLY A 397 -1.95 6.79 5.46
CA GLY A 397 -2.96 5.90 6.03
C GLY A 397 -2.46 4.96 7.12
N VAL A 398 -1.30 5.24 7.76
CA VAL A 398 -0.74 4.42 8.85
C VAL A 398 -1.73 4.21 10.01
N GLU A 399 -2.68 5.11 10.21
CA GLU A 399 -3.74 5.04 11.22
C GLU A 399 -4.67 3.83 11.05
N ARG A 400 -4.73 3.23 9.86
CA ARG A 400 -5.48 1.98 9.62
C ARG A 400 -4.95 0.82 10.45
N LEU A 401 -3.69 0.90 10.89
CA LEU A 401 -3.06 -0.10 11.73
C LEU A 401 -3.40 0.03 13.22
N VAL A 402 -4.40 0.82 13.58
CA VAL A 402 -4.82 1.06 14.97
C VAL A 402 -5.10 -0.22 15.78
N ASN A 403 -5.49 -1.31 15.13
CA ASN A 403 -5.78 -2.61 15.74
C ASN A 403 -4.63 -3.63 15.61
N ASN A 404 -3.51 -3.23 15.00
CA ASN A 404 -2.34 -4.09 14.82
C ASN A 404 -1.27 -3.73 15.86
N ALA A 405 -0.52 -4.72 16.33
CA ALA A 405 0.67 -4.46 17.12
C ALA A 405 1.83 -4.03 16.20
N VAL A 406 2.42 -2.87 16.46
CA VAL A 406 3.50 -2.33 15.60
C VAL A 406 4.75 -2.07 16.41
N TRP A 407 5.92 -2.53 15.94
CA TRP A 407 7.20 -2.18 16.54
C TRP A 407 8.18 -1.63 15.51
N ILE A 408 8.39 -0.33 15.56
CA ILE A 408 9.21 0.43 14.62
C ILE A 408 10.66 0.46 15.10
N PHE A 409 11.63 0.28 14.20
CA PHE A 409 13.05 0.38 14.51
C PHE A 409 13.76 1.32 13.53
N HIS A 410 14.65 2.19 14.06
CA HIS A 410 15.46 3.09 13.24
C HIS A 410 16.78 3.46 13.89
N GLY A 411 17.76 3.91 13.11
CA GLY A 411 19.01 4.50 13.59
C GLY A 411 18.98 6.02 13.56
N ASP A 412 19.47 6.70 14.61
CA ASP A 412 19.43 8.17 14.71
C ASP A 412 20.46 8.87 13.80
N GLN A 413 21.36 8.11 13.17
CA GLN A 413 22.35 8.60 12.22
C GLN A 413 22.06 8.11 10.78
N ASP A 414 20.83 7.69 10.51
CA ASP A 414 20.42 7.35 9.16
C ASP A 414 20.31 8.61 8.29
N THR A 415 21.20 8.70 7.30
CA THR A 415 21.25 9.83 6.35
C THR A 415 20.61 9.48 5.01
N GLY A 416 20.28 8.21 4.78
CA GLY A 416 19.61 7.75 3.57
C GLY A 416 18.09 7.78 3.71
N VAL A 417 17.60 7.33 4.89
CA VAL A 417 16.18 7.38 5.24
C VAL A 417 16.06 8.09 6.58
N PRO A 418 15.59 9.35 6.63
CA PRO A 418 15.48 10.10 7.87
C PRO A 418 14.56 9.41 8.89
N TRP A 419 15.07 9.19 10.11
CA TRP A 419 14.34 8.53 11.19
C TRP A 419 13.09 9.30 11.67
N GLN A 420 13.01 10.59 11.34
CA GLN A 420 11.86 11.46 11.68
C GLN A 420 10.56 10.92 11.08
N GLY A 421 10.60 10.31 9.89
CA GLY A 421 9.44 9.62 9.32
C GLY A 421 8.94 8.46 10.19
N SER A 422 9.84 7.65 10.74
CA SER A 422 9.48 6.61 11.72
C SER A 422 8.86 7.20 13.01
N GLN A 423 9.38 8.33 13.49
CA GLN A 423 8.81 9.04 14.63
C GLN A 423 7.41 9.58 14.32
N LEU A 424 7.21 10.04 13.08
CA LEU A 424 5.91 10.52 12.63
C LEU A 424 4.90 9.38 12.61
N ALA A 425 5.23 8.23 12.01
CA ALA A 425 4.39 7.03 12.04
C ALA A 425 4.00 6.63 13.47
N TYR A 426 4.99 6.61 14.38
CA TYR A 426 4.74 6.36 15.79
C TYR A 426 3.75 7.37 16.40
N ASN A 427 3.93 8.65 16.13
CA ASN A 427 3.06 9.72 16.66
C ASN A 427 1.63 9.60 16.12
N ARG A 428 1.47 9.39 14.82
CA ARG A 428 0.18 9.25 14.14
C ARG A 428 -0.58 8.05 14.68
N LEU A 429 0.07 6.89 14.73
CA LEU A 429 -0.55 5.66 15.21
C LEU A 429 -0.88 5.73 16.71
N SER A 430 0.00 6.32 17.54
CA SER A 430 -0.27 6.57 18.96
C SER A 430 -1.44 7.53 19.17
N ALA A 431 -1.61 8.54 18.32
CA ALA A 431 -2.68 9.53 18.42
C ALA A 431 -4.08 8.92 18.25
N VAL A 432 -4.20 7.87 17.43
CA VAL A 432 -5.45 7.12 17.25
C VAL A 432 -5.61 5.96 18.24
N GLY A 433 -4.64 5.77 19.15
CA GLY A 433 -4.70 4.74 20.20
C GLY A 433 -4.15 3.37 19.81
N GLY A 434 -3.37 3.27 18.74
CA GLY A 434 -2.73 2.04 18.29
C GLY A 434 -1.68 1.51 19.28
N ASP A 435 -1.50 0.19 19.32
CA ASP A 435 -0.42 -0.47 20.08
C ASP A 435 0.89 -0.38 19.29
N VAL A 436 1.65 0.70 19.54
CA VAL A 436 2.87 1.00 18.80
C VAL A 436 4.07 1.22 19.71
N HIS A 437 5.19 0.58 19.36
CA HIS A 437 6.49 0.77 19.97
C HIS A 437 7.46 1.39 18.98
N PHE A 438 8.36 2.25 19.45
CA PHE A 438 9.45 2.80 18.66
C PHE A 438 10.79 2.68 19.37
N THR A 439 11.74 2.04 18.71
CA THR A 439 13.12 1.92 19.18
C THR A 439 14.05 2.68 18.24
N LEU A 440 14.64 3.76 18.76
CA LEU A 440 15.63 4.56 18.05
C LEU A 440 17.03 4.23 18.58
N TYR A 441 17.88 3.66 17.73
CA TYR A 441 19.24 3.27 18.11
C TYR A 441 20.20 4.44 17.99
N ALA A 442 20.81 4.84 19.12
CA ALA A 442 21.76 5.95 19.17
C ALA A 442 23.10 5.59 18.49
N GLY A 443 23.54 6.45 17.57
CA GLY A 443 24.79 6.29 16.82
C GLY A 443 24.73 5.25 15.70
N VAL A 444 23.55 4.72 15.38
CA VAL A 444 23.34 3.74 14.30
C VAL A 444 22.85 4.48 13.06
N GLY A 445 23.45 4.19 11.90
CA GLY A 445 23.02 4.69 10.60
C GLY A 445 21.90 3.84 10.01
N HIS A 446 21.84 3.76 8.67
CA HIS A 446 20.80 3.05 7.93
C HIS A 446 20.66 1.55 8.29
N TRP A 447 21.72 0.91 8.75
CA TRP A 447 21.79 -0.53 9.03
C TRP A 447 21.22 -0.90 10.41
N ALA A 448 20.06 -0.34 10.76
CA ALA A 448 19.44 -0.58 12.07
C ALA A 448 18.80 -1.99 12.19
N TRP A 449 18.67 -2.75 11.12
CA TRP A 449 18.12 -4.12 11.15
C TRP A 449 19.00 -5.13 11.88
N GLU A 450 20.33 -4.96 11.87
CA GLU A 450 21.22 -5.83 12.64
C GLU A 450 20.87 -5.80 14.14
N PRO A 451 20.88 -4.63 14.81
CA PRO A 451 20.47 -4.58 16.21
C PRO A 451 18.96 -4.82 16.40
N ALA A 452 18.10 -4.49 15.42
CA ALA A 452 16.66 -4.68 15.55
C ALA A 452 16.30 -6.16 15.68
N TYR A 453 16.73 -7.00 14.75
CA TYR A 453 16.45 -8.44 14.80
C TYR A 453 17.20 -9.16 15.94
N ALA A 454 18.27 -8.57 16.49
CA ALA A 454 18.96 -9.03 17.67
C ALA A 454 18.37 -8.49 18.99
N THR A 455 17.31 -7.67 18.93
CA THR A 455 16.70 -7.09 20.14
C THR A 455 16.12 -8.20 21.02
N GLU A 456 16.57 -8.22 22.28
CA GLU A 456 16.09 -9.18 23.28
C GLU A 456 14.57 -9.08 23.42
N GLY A 457 13.88 -10.20 23.28
CA GLY A 457 12.42 -10.28 23.40
C GLY A 457 11.63 -9.97 22.15
N LEU A 458 12.23 -9.50 21.05
CA LEU A 458 11.50 -9.20 19.80
C LEU A 458 10.70 -10.41 19.31
N TRP A 459 11.37 -11.56 19.16
CA TRP A 459 10.72 -12.78 18.67
C TRP A 459 9.67 -13.33 19.64
N THR A 460 9.89 -13.17 20.95
CA THR A 460 8.87 -13.51 21.96
C THR A 460 7.69 -12.55 21.89
N TRP A 461 7.95 -11.27 21.68
CA TRP A 461 6.88 -10.27 21.56
C TRP A 461 6.01 -10.52 20.35
N ILE A 462 6.60 -10.72 19.15
CA ILE A 462 5.84 -10.91 17.92
C ILE A 462 5.01 -12.20 17.99
N LEU A 463 5.58 -13.32 18.46
CA LEU A 463 4.89 -14.61 18.54
C LEU A 463 3.76 -14.66 19.57
N ASN A 464 3.67 -13.67 20.45
CA ASN A 464 2.57 -13.49 21.41
C ASN A 464 1.45 -12.58 20.88
N GLN A 465 1.62 -11.98 19.71
CA GLN A 465 0.55 -11.19 19.09
C GLN A 465 -0.42 -12.12 18.36
N GLU A 466 -1.70 -11.84 18.53
CA GLU A 466 -2.78 -12.54 17.82
C GLU A 466 -3.66 -11.51 17.13
N ASN A 467 -4.07 -11.80 15.92
CA ASN A 467 -5.00 -10.97 15.18
C ASN A 467 -6.41 -11.17 15.73
N GLU A 468 -6.94 -10.15 16.41
CA GLU A 468 -8.27 -10.23 17.04
C GLU A 468 -9.38 -10.42 16.00
N PHE A 469 -9.22 -9.95 14.77
CA PHE A 469 -10.20 -10.17 13.70
C PHE A 469 -10.37 -11.65 13.36
N VAL A 470 -9.29 -12.44 13.49
CA VAL A 470 -9.30 -13.88 13.23
C VAL A 470 -9.62 -14.67 14.51
N SER A 471 -9.09 -14.25 15.67
CA SER A 471 -9.25 -14.95 16.95
C SER A 471 -10.71 -14.96 17.44
N VAL A 472 -11.49 -13.92 17.13
CA VAL A 472 -12.94 -13.90 17.43
C VAL A 472 -13.69 -14.94 16.59
N ALA A 473 -13.22 -15.23 15.38
CA ALA A 473 -13.80 -16.27 14.53
C ALA A 473 -13.53 -17.69 15.05
N GLU A 474 -12.37 -17.92 15.70
CA GLU A 474 -12.01 -19.23 16.26
C GLU A 474 -12.56 -19.51 17.66
N SER A 475 -12.91 -18.48 18.45
CA SER A 475 -13.39 -18.63 19.82
C SER A 475 -14.86 -19.07 19.96
N GLU A 476 -15.63 -19.09 18.86
CA GLU A 476 -16.96 -19.69 18.85
C GLU A 476 -16.83 -21.21 18.57
N PRO A 477 -17.30 -22.09 19.48
CA PRO A 477 -17.24 -23.55 19.25
C PRO A 477 -18.16 -23.95 18.11
N GLY A 478 -17.57 -24.15 16.95
CA GLY A 478 -18.22 -24.65 15.75
C GLY A 478 -18.26 -23.67 14.60
N LEU A 479 -17.12 -23.52 13.88
CA LEU A 479 -17.19 -23.12 12.48
C LEU A 479 -18.16 -24.09 11.78
N PRO A 480 -19.28 -23.63 11.20
CA PRO A 480 -20.09 -24.51 10.39
C PRO A 480 -19.22 -24.93 9.21
N GLY A 481 -19.09 -26.22 8.96
CA GLY A 481 -18.44 -26.73 7.77
C GLY A 481 -19.21 -26.38 6.48
N ARG A 482 -19.88 -25.20 6.46
CA ARG A 482 -20.67 -24.69 5.33
C ARG A 482 -20.86 -23.17 5.41
N LEU A 483 -21.01 -22.54 4.25
CA LEU A 483 -21.45 -21.16 4.09
C LEU A 483 -22.79 -20.92 4.81
N THR A 484 -22.90 -19.83 5.61
CA THR A 484 -24.17 -19.38 6.20
C THR A 484 -24.42 -17.90 5.93
N LEU A 485 -25.69 -17.54 5.85
CA LEU A 485 -26.17 -16.17 5.76
C LEU A 485 -27.32 -16.02 6.77
N ASP A 486 -27.06 -15.27 7.84
CA ASP A 486 -28.01 -15.10 8.93
C ASP A 486 -29.12 -14.09 8.55
N GLN A 487 -30.28 -14.20 9.17
CA GLN A 487 -31.35 -13.23 8.95
C GLN A 487 -30.89 -11.84 9.41
N ASN A 488 -31.03 -10.84 8.53
CA ASN A 488 -30.69 -9.46 8.88
C ASN A 488 -31.45 -8.95 10.12
N TYR A 489 -30.79 -8.15 10.93
CA TYR A 489 -31.39 -7.60 12.13
C TYR A 489 -31.13 -6.08 12.24
N PRO A 490 -32.20 -5.30 12.49
CA PRO A 490 -33.61 -5.69 12.56
C PRO A 490 -34.19 -6.13 11.20
N ASN A 491 -35.28 -6.94 11.24
CA ASN A 491 -36.10 -7.27 10.08
C ASN A 491 -37.54 -7.49 10.51
N PRO A 492 -38.53 -6.63 10.16
CA PRO A 492 -38.39 -5.46 9.28
C PRO A 492 -37.49 -4.38 9.85
N PHE A 493 -36.88 -3.56 8.98
CA PHE A 493 -35.91 -2.51 9.35
C PHE A 493 -36.31 -1.12 8.83
N ASN A 494 -35.73 -0.04 9.47
CA ASN A 494 -35.96 1.36 9.09
C ASN A 494 -34.85 2.26 9.67
N PRO A 495 -34.04 2.95 8.88
CA PRO A 495 -33.67 2.56 7.53
C PRO A 495 -32.54 1.52 7.52
N GLN A 496 -31.85 1.33 8.65
CA GLN A 496 -30.60 0.54 8.74
C GLN A 496 -30.86 -0.89 9.23
N THR A 497 -30.09 -1.82 8.69
CA THR A 497 -30.05 -3.21 9.11
C THR A 497 -28.67 -3.80 8.96
N THR A 498 -28.31 -4.72 9.85
CA THR A 498 -27.04 -5.45 9.78
C THR A 498 -27.26 -6.84 9.17
N LEU A 499 -26.42 -7.19 8.23
CA LEU A 499 -26.31 -8.49 7.56
C LEU A 499 -25.10 -9.23 8.11
N GLN A 500 -25.28 -10.50 8.44
CA GLN A 500 -24.16 -11.33 8.91
C GLN A 500 -24.09 -12.61 8.11
N TYR A 501 -22.86 -12.97 7.70
CA TYR A 501 -22.60 -14.24 7.04
C TYR A 501 -21.34 -14.88 7.58
N GLN A 502 -21.18 -16.18 7.37
CA GLN A 502 -20.01 -16.92 7.81
C GLN A 502 -19.44 -17.76 6.68
N LEU A 503 -18.13 -17.64 6.47
CA LEU A 503 -17.38 -18.41 5.49
C LEU A 503 -16.71 -19.60 6.17
N PRO A 504 -16.83 -20.82 5.59
CA PRO A 504 -16.11 -21.97 6.09
C PRO A 504 -14.61 -21.94 5.77
N GLU A 505 -14.24 -21.21 4.73
CA GLU A 505 -12.88 -21.05 4.21
C GLU A 505 -12.75 -19.68 3.55
N ALA A 506 -11.53 -19.21 3.43
CA ALA A 506 -11.24 -17.94 2.77
C ALA A 506 -11.52 -18.06 1.26
N GLN A 507 -12.28 -17.11 0.70
CA GLN A 507 -12.70 -17.16 -0.71
C GLN A 507 -13.24 -15.83 -1.21
N GLU A 508 -13.37 -15.71 -2.51
CA GLU A 508 -14.05 -14.58 -3.16
C GLU A 508 -15.52 -14.52 -2.74
N VAL A 509 -15.96 -13.32 -2.35
CA VAL A 509 -17.31 -13.06 -1.89
C VAL A 509 -17.91 -11.91 -2.68
N SER A 510 -19.20 -12.00 -2.96
CA SER A 510 -20.02 -10.90 -3.47
C SER A 510 -21.34 -10.87 -2.70
N VAL A 511 -21.68 -9.71 -2.12
CA VAL A 511 -22.95 -9.47 -1.40
C VAL A 511 -23.73 -8.38 -2.11
N VAL A 512 -24.80 -8.77 -2.77
CA VAL A 512 -25.61 -7.88 -3.63
C VAL A 512 -27.07 -7.86 -3.14
N ILE A 513 -27.66 -6.67 -3.13
CA ILE A 513 -29.07 -6.48 -2.80
C ILE A 513 -29.88 -6.36 -4.08
N TYR A 514 -30.97 -7.11 -4.16
CA TYR A 514 -31.92 -7.11 -5.27
C TYR A 514 -33.33 -6.72 -4.83
N ASN A 515 -34.10 -6.10 -5.72
CA ASN A 515 -35.54 -5.92 -5.54
C ASN A 515 -36.33 -7.18 -5.96
N ILE A 516 -37.66 -7.13 -5.80
CA ILE A 516 -38.56 -8.24 -6.17
C ILE A 516 -38.62 -8.54 -7.69
N GLN A 517 -38.12 -7.64 -8.52
CA GLN A 517 -38.03 -7.83 -9.97
C GLN A 517 -36.66 -8.46 -10.37
N GLY A 518 -35.77 -8.69 -9.42
CA GLY A 518 -34.42 -9.20 -9.66
C GLY A 518 -33.47 -8.14 -10.23
N GLN A 519 -33.82 -6.87 -10.08
CA GLN A 519 -32.91 -5.76 -10.41
C GLN A 519 -31.97 -5.53 -9.22
N GLU A 520 -30.71 -5.39 -9.51
CA GLU A 520 -29.71 -5.00 -8.55
C GLU A 520 -29.98 -3.60 -8.00
N ILE A 521 -29.86 -3.44 -6.72
CA ILE A 521 -30.05 -2.19 -5.99
C ILE A 521 -28.71 -1.62 -5.57
N VAL A 522 -27.88 -2.43 -4.92
CA VAL A 522 -26.55 -2.04 -4.45
C VAL A 522 -25.70 -3.30 -4.23
N THR A 523 -24.44 -3.22 -4.52
CA THR A 523 -23.42 -4.17 -4.08
C THR A 523 -22.83 -3.65 -2.77
N LEU A 524 -23.00 -4.42 -1.70
CA LEU A 524 -22.52 -4.03 -0.36
C LEU A 524 -21.08 -4.47 -0.11
N ASP A 525 -20.65 -5.56 -0.74
CA ASP A 525 -19.32 -6.11 -0.53
C ASP A 525 -18.90 -6.99 -1.70
N VAL A 526 -17.65 -6.84 -2.14
CA VAL A 526 -17.02 -7.67 -3.17
C VAL A 526 -15.55 -7.84 -2.82
N GLY A 527 -15.01 -9.03 -3.00
CA GLY A 527 -13.59 -9.33 -2.88
C GLY A 527 -13.29 -10.57 -2.05
N TYR A 528 -12.01 -10.83 -1.87
CA TYR A 528 -11.54 -11.98 -1.11
C TYR A 528 -11.73 -11.76 0.39
N LYS A 529 -12.35 -12.72 1.06
CA LYS A 529 -12.64 -12.67 2.50
C LYS A 529 -12.10 -13.92 3.17
N LEU A 530 -11.55 -13.72 4.36
CA LEU A 530 -11.05 -14.83 5.19
C LEU A 530 -12.20 -15.73 5.70
N ALA A 531 -11.87 -16.95 6.10
CA ALA A 531 -12.79 -17.81 6.84
C ALA A 531 -13.25 -17.09 8.12
N GLY A 532 -14.51 -17.23 8.50
CA GLY A 532 -15.05 -16.63 9.71
C GLY A 532 -16.36 -15.88 9.50
N ARG A 533 -16.74 -15.08 10.52
CA ARG A 533 -17.98 -14.31 10.52
C ARG A 533 -17.73 -12.89 10.01
N HIS A 534 -18.59 -12.43 9.09
CA HIS A 534 -18.57 -11.11 8.49
C HIS A 534 -19.87 -10.37 8.78
N SER A 535 -19.78 -9.03 8.91
CA SER A 535 -20.92 -8.17 9.20
C SER A 535 -20.91 -6.96 8.27
N LEU A 536 -22.06 -6.63 7.69
CA LEU A 536 -22.25 -5.51 6.78
C LEU A 536 -23.51 -4.75 7.17
N ASP A 537 -23.49 -3.45 7.09
CA ASP A 537 -24.66 -2.61 7.29
C ASP A 537 -25.26 -2.16 5.97
N TRP A 538 -26.56 -2.13 5.87
CA TRP A 538 -27.31 -1.53 4.75
C TRP A 538 -28.32 -0.53 5.28
N ASP A 539 -28.29 0.68 4.78
CA ASP A 539 -29.11 1.81 5.17
C ASP A 539 -30.34 2.03 4.28
N ALA A 540 -30.70 1.04 3.45
CA ALA A 540 -31.75 1.10 2.47
C ALA A 540 -31.48 2.11 1.32
N SER A 541 -30.25 2.43 1.01
CA SER A 541 -29.87 3.20 -0.17
C SER A 541 -29.55 2.31 -1.37
N ASP A 542 -29.74 2.86 -2.57
CA ASP A 542 -29.28 2.29 -3.83
C ASP A 542 -27.83 2.74 -4.13
N GLN A 543 -27.27 2.32 -5.27
CA GLN A 543 -25.91 2.70 -5.73
C GLN A 543 -25.70 4.23 -5.89
N ARG A 544 -26.77 5.03 -5.89
CA ARG A 544 -26.69 6.49 -5.96
C ARG A 544 -26.87 7.16 -4.61
N GLY A 545 -26.93 6.39 -3.53
CA GLY A 545 -27.23 6.89 -2.19
C GLY A 545 -28.69 7.33 -2.00
N GLU A 546 -29.62 6.97 -2.92
CA GLU A 546 -31.04 7.32 -2.79
C GLU A 546 -31.80 6.23 -2.04
N LEU A 547 -32.58 6.63 -1.01
CA LEU A 547 -33.40 5.69 -0.24
C LEU A 547 -34.39 4.96 -1.15
N VAL A 548 -34.33 3.66 -1.14
CA VAL A 548 -35.25 2.79 -1.88
C VAL A 548 -36.68 2.83 -1.35
N SER A 549 -37.64 2.30 -2.06
CA SER A 549 -39.04 2.25 -1.64
C SER A 549 -39.27 1.20 -0.57
N THR A 550 -40.23 1.44 0.35
CA THR A 550 -40.74 0.38 1.23
C THR A 550 -41.09 -0.87 0.43
N GLY A 551 -40.59 -2.01 0.86
CA GLY A 551 -40.81 -3.25 0.12
C GLY A 551 -39.98 -4.45 0.60
N VAL A 552 -40.00 -5.47 -0.23
CA VAL A 552 -39.22 -6.70 -0.05
C VAL A 552 -37.96 -6.62 -0.90
N TYR A 553 -36.83 -6.95 -0.29
CA TYR A 553 -35.50 -7.01 -0.92
C TYR A 553 -34.88 -8.38 -0.66
N PHE A 554 -33.90 -8.74 -1.43
CA PHE A 554 -33.16 -9.99 -1.30
C PHE A 554 -31.66 -9.66 -1.24
N CYS A 555 -31.01 -10.12 -0.18
CA CYS A 555 -29.57 -10.18 -0.12
C CYS A 555 -29.11 -11.49 -0.76
N HIS A 556 -28.26 -11.39 -1.76
CA HIS A 556 -27.64 -12.53 -2.43
C HIS A 556 -26.15 -12.54 -2.13
N LEU A 557 -25.71 -13.54 -1.39
CA LEU A 557 -24.33 -13.83 -1.06
C LEU A 557 -23.82 -14.90 -2.01
N VAL A 558 -22.76 -14.62 -2.73
CA VAL A 558 -21.99 -15.59 -3.51
C VAL A 558 -20.62 -15.74 -2.85
N ALA A 559 -20.17 -16.95 -2.65
CA ALA A 559 -18.87 -17.28 -2.08
C ALA A 559 -18.32 -18.52 -2.80
N GLY A 560 -17.30 -18.32 -3.64
CA GLY A 560 -16.79 -19.35 -4.55
C GLY A 560 -17.90 -19.93 -5.44
N GLU A 561 -18.06 -21.26 -5.41
CA GLU A 561 -19.14 -21.96 -6.15
C GLU A 561 -20.50 -21.97 -5.39
N ASN A 562 -20.55 -21.46 -4.16
CA ASN A 562 -21.73 -21.51 -3.32
C ASN A 562 -22.47 -20.16 -3.34
N SER A 563 -23.79 -20.21 -3.21
CA SER A 563 -24.57 -19.00 -3.02
C SER A 563 -25.73 -19.19 -2.07
N LEU A 564 -26.07 -18.14 -1.34
CA LEU A 564 -27.21 -18.07 -0.44
C LEU A 564 -28.03 -16.81 -0.72
N THR A 565 -29.34 -16.89 -0.46
CA THR A 565 -30.24 -15.74 -0.62
C THR A 565 -31.12 -15.60 0.61
N MET A 566 -31.20 -14.37 1.11
CA MET A 566 -31.99 -14.02 2.28
C MET A 566 -32.99 -12.92 1.92
N LYS A 567 -34.21 -13.03 2.46
CA LYS A 567 -35.28 -12.05 2.27
C LYS A 567 -35.25 -11.00 3.37
N MET A 568 -35.36 -9.73 3.00
CA MET A 568 -35.41 -8.59 3.91
C MET A 568 -36.67 -7.76 3.66
N ILE A 569 -37.16 -7.06 4.69
CA ILE A 569 -38.34 -6.21 4.62
C ILE A 569 -37.99 -4.82 5.10
N TYR A 570 -38.00 -3.85 4.19
CA TYR A 570 -37.81 -2.44 4.50
C TYR A 570 -39.15 -1.74 4.70
N LEU A 571 -39.30 -1.02 5.83
CA LEU A 571 -40.48 -0.21 6.16
C LEU A 571 -40.05 1.23 6.43
N LYS A 572 -40.58 2.18 5.69
CA LYS A 572 -40.37 3.61 5.94
C LYS A 572 -41.13 4.08 7.17
#